data_ed5d2cc21bc834e75ffa7c41766cca9d
#
_entry.id   ed5d2cc21bc834e75ffa7c41766cca9d
#
_cell.length_a   1.000
_cell.length_b   1.000
_cell.length_c   1.000
_cell.angle_alpha   90.00
_cell.angle_beta   90.00
_cell.angle_gamma   90.00
#
_symmetry.space_group_name_H-M   'P 1'
#
loop_
_entity.id
_entity.type
_entity.pdbx_description
1 polymer ?
#
loop_
_entity_poly.entity_id
_entity_poly.type
_entity_poly.pdbx_seq_one_letter_code
_entity_poly.pdbx_strand_id
1 'polypeptide(L)'
;AMALVSAQPTEHGLRLRHRVPGVDAASELDVPVPPADAPVLPVRVWGDEVTGHDAGPAAAAWLSALFGRAVRLVHMAEETVRPVHPDYGAAGDRVSFADGFPLLVTTVESLAALNARLDAPLDMGRFRPNIVLEGAEAAFAEDGWRRLRIGGLTLRVVKPCTRCVITTQDVESGESTGPEPLRTLIDATTLRRRLD
;
A
#
# COMPACT_ATOMS: atom_id res chain seq x y z
N ALA A 1 -6.59 2.22 13.58
CA ALA A 1 -6.46 3.66 13.36
C ALA A 1 -5.82 4.00 12.01
N MET A 2 -4.71 3.36 11.59
CA MET A 2 -4.03 3.67 10.31
C MET A 2 -4.94 3.60 9.08
N ALA A 3 -5.88 2.64 9.03
CA ALA A 3 -6.85 2.52 7.94
C ALA A 3 -7.79 3.74 7.83
N LEU A 4 -7.93 4.50 8.91
CA LEU A 4 -8.78 5.69 8.97
C LEU A 4 -8.04 6.99 8.61
N VAL A 5 -6.79 6.90 8.20
CA VAL A 5 -5.99 8.05 7.73
C VAL A 5 -5.81 7.91 6.22
N SER A 6 -6.26 8.90 5.48
CA SER A 6 -6.00 9.03 4.04
C SER A 6 -4.92 10.07 3.80
N ALA A 7 -4.13 9.85 2.74
CA ALA A 7 -3.10 10.77 2.29
C ALA A 7 -3.33 11.09 0.81
N GLN A 8 -3.35 12.35 0.47
CA GLN A 8 -3.48 12.84 -0.90
C GLN A 8 -2.25 13.67 -1.26
N PRO A 9 -1.56 13.40 -2.37
CA PRO A 9 -0.51 14.26 -2.87
C PRO A 9 -1.07 15.67 -3.16
N THR A 10 -0.27 16.68 -2.84
CA THR A 10 -0.49 18.08 -3.20
C THR A 10 0.71 18.57 -4.01
N GLU A 11 0.65 19.78 -4.54
CA GLU A 11 1.77 20.37 -5.26
C GLU A 11 3.05 20.45 -4.42
N HIS A 12 2.92 20.61 -3.10
CA HIS A 12 4.04 20.87 -2.20
C HIS A 12 4.22 19.82 -1.09
N GLY A 13 3.50 18.71 -1.14
CA GLY A 13 3.57 17.67 -0.09
C GLY A 13 2.39 16.73 -0.05
N LEU A 14 1.84 16.54 1.13
CA LEU A 14 0.69 15.66 1.38
C LEU A 14 -0.38 16.39 2.16
N ARG A 15 -1.65 16.16 1.83
CA ARG A 15 -2.79 16.43 2.69
C ARG A 15 -3.22 15.14 3.37
N LEU A 16 -3.11 15.12 4.68
CA LEU A 16 -3.59 14.02 5.53
C LEU A 16 -5.00 14.34 6.03
N ARG A 17 -5.88 13.33 6.05
CA ARG A 17 -7.22 13.41 6.63
C ARG A 17 -7.47 12.19 7.49
N HIS A 18 -8.19 12.35 8.60
CA HIS A 18 -8.58 11.23 9.42
C HIS A 18 -10.10 11.16 9.66
N ARG A 19 -10.57 9.95 9.94
CA ARG A 19 -11.94 9.64 10.36
C ARG A 19 -11.96 8.91 11.70
N VAL A 20 -10.91 9.08 12.52
CA VAL A 20 -10.81 8.41 13.83
C VAL A 20 -11.79 9.07 14.80
N PRO A 21 -12.80 8.34 15.37
CA PRO A 21 -13.77 8.89 16.28
C PRO A 21 -13.14 9.30 17.62
N GLY A 22 -13.65 10.37 18.22
CA GLY A 22 -13.28 10.75 19.59
C GLY A 22 -11.87 11.29 19.78
N VAL A 23 -11.16 11.60 18.67
CA VAL A 23 -9.82 12.20 18.74
C VAL A 23 -9.94 13.72 18.61
N ASP A 24 -9.38 14.43 19.59
CA ASP A 24 -9.28 15.89 19.58
C ASP A 24 -8.05 16.33 18.77
N ALA A 25 -8.15 16.16 17.46
CA ALA A 25 -7.18 16.64 16.49
C ALA A 25 -7.91 17.22 15.28
N ALA A 26 -7.29 18.17 14.58
CA ALA A 26 -7.83 18.69 13.34
C ALA A 26 -8.09 17.54 12.35
N SER A 27 -9.24 17.56 11.66
CA SER A 27 -9.62 16.52 10.71
C SER A 27 -8.67 16.42 9.50
N GLU A 28 -7.95 17.50 9.22
CA GLU A 28 -6.99 17.60 8.12
C GLU A 28 -5.67 18.23 8.59
N LEU A 29 -4.58 17.83 7.94
CA LEU A 29 -3.26 18.44 8.10
C LEU A 29 -2.53 18.46 6.74
N ASP A 30 -2.07 19.63 6.34
CA ASP A 30 -1.14 19.76 5.21
C ASP A 30 0.30 19.59 5.73
N VAL A 31 1.01 18.64 5.11
CA VAL A 31 2.39 18.32 5.43
C VAL A 31 3.25 18.64 4.20
N PRO A 32 4.08 19.67 4.25
CA PRO A 32 4.98 20.00 3.15
C PRO A 32 6.07 18.92 3.00
N VAL A 33 6.66 18.83 1.80
CA VAL A 33 7.89 18.04 1.61
C VAL A 33 8.96 18.65 2.52
N PRO A 34 9.63 17.85 3.38
CA PRO A 34 10.68 18.36 4.24
C PRO A 34 11.81 18.98 3.43
N PRO A 35 12.41 20.09 3.87
CA PRO A 35 13.57 20.65 3.22
C PRO A 35 14.80 19.72 3.34
N ALA A 36 15.78 19.90 2.46
CA ALA A 36 16.95 19.02 2.39
C ALA A 36 17.81 19.01 3.67
N ASP A 37 17.72 20.06 4.48
CA ASP A 37 18.40 20.17 5.79
C ASP A 37 17.55 19.71 6.99
N ALA A 38 16.36 19.13 6.72
CA ALA A 38 15.51 18.56 7.76
C ALA A 38 16.25 17.40 8.47
N PRO A 39 15.98 17.18 9.78
CA PRO A 39 16.60 16.10 10.53
C PRO A 39 16.43 14.75 9.84
N VAL A 40 17.52 14.02 9.69
CA VAL A 40 17.53 12.67 9.10
C VAL A 40 17.31 11.64 10.21
N LEU A 41 16.35 10.76 10.03
CA LEU A 41 15.99 9.72 10.96
C LEU A 41 16.27 8.33 10.37
N PRO A 42 16.78 7.39 11.17
CA PRO A 42 16.86 5.99 10.74
C PRO A 42 15.47 5.38 10.66
N VAL A 43 15.22 4.63 9.61
CA VAL A 43 13.94 3.97 9.32
C VAL A 43 14.21 2.51 8.98
N ARG A 44 13.42 1.61 9.54
CA ARG A 44 13.42 0.20 9.14
C ARG A 44 12.16 -0.13 8.35
N VAL A 45 12.34 -0.64 7.14
CA VAL A 45 11.27 -1.16 6.29
C VAL A 45 11.54 -2.65 6.08
N TRP A 46 10.78 -3.51 6.77
CA TRP A 46 11.08 -4.95 6.87
C TRP A 46 12.48 -5.20 7.43
N GLY A 47 13.36 -5.78 6.64
CA GLY A 47 14.76 -6.02 6.99
C GLY A 47 15.73 -4.91 6.55
N ASP A 48 15.25 -3.93 5.77
CA ASP A 48 16.09 -2.89 5.22
C ASP A 48 16.22 -1.73 6.21
N GLU A 49 17.45 -1.29 6.46
CA GLU A 49 17.74 -0.07 7.22
C GLU A 49 18.05 1.05 6.23
N VAL A 50 17.25 2.08 6.29
CA VAL A 50 17.33 3.26 5.40
C VAL A 50 17.16 4.53 6.22
N THR A 51 17.24 5.67 5.58
CA THR A 51 17.03 6.97 6.22
C THR A 51 15.87 7.72 5.57
N GLY A 52 15.30 8.66 6.31
CA GLY A 52 14.30 9.58 5.80
C GLY A 52 14.33 10.91 6.52
N HIS A 53 13.95 11.99 5.86
CA HIS A 53 13.81 13.30 6.44
C HIS A 53 12.54 13.38 7.28
N ASP A 54 12.67 13.93 8.49
CA ASP A 54 11.54 14.16 9.38
C ASP A 54 10.57 15.20 8.79
N ALA A 55 9.30 14.84 8.71
CA ALA A 55 8.25 15.75 8.25
C ALA A 55 7.84 16.81 9.29
N GLY A 56 8.52 16.84 10.42
CA GLY A 56 8.42 17.89 11.43
C GLY A 56 7.43 17.62 12.56
N PRO A 57 7.44 18.52 13.56
CA PRO A 57 6.71 18.33 14.81
C PRO A 57 5.18 18.37 14.64
N ALA A 58 4.65 19.12 13.69
CA ALA A 58 3.22 19.20 13.45
C ALA A 58 2.66 17.86 13.00
N ALA A 59 3.32 17.20 12.02
CA ALA A 59 2.95 15.87 11.56
C ALA A 59 3.10 14.81 12.67
N ALA A 60 4.18 14.91 13.46
CA ALA A 60 4.41 14.02 14.58
C ALA A 60 3.32 14.15 15.66
N ALA A 61 2.97 15.36 16.05
CA ALA A 61 1.93 15.61 17.05
C ALA A 61 0.56 15.12 16.58
N TRP A 62 0.18 15.46 15.37
CA TRP A 62 -1.09 15.07 14.78
C TRP A 62 -1.25 13.53 14.69
N LEU A 63 -0.26 12.85 14.13
CA LEU A 63 -0.28 11.38 14.03
C LEU A 63 -0.20 10.70 15.41
N SER A 64 0.58 11.25 16.33
CA SER A 64 0.69 10.69 17.69
C SER A 64 -0.63 10.77 18.43
N ALA A 65 -1.40 11.87 18.28
CA ALA A 65 -2.74 11.99 18.83
C ALA A 65 -3.68 10.91 18.26
N LEU A 66 -3.64 10.66 16.94
CA LEU A 66 -4.47 9.65 16.29
C LEU A 66 -4.12 8.21 16.71
N PHE A 67 -2.84 7.92 16.95
CA PHE A 67 -2.39 6.56 17.23
C PHE A 67 -2.22 6.27 18.72
N GLY A 68 -2.39 7.27 19.59
CA GLY A 68 -2.22 7.12 21.03
C GLY A 68 -0.79 6.77 21.46
N ARG A 69 0.19 7.04 20.63
CA ARG A 69 1.62 6.77 20.88
C ARG A 69 2.51 7.72 20.07
N ALA A 70 3.72 7.95 20.54
CA ALA A 70 4.69 8.75 19.82
C ALA A 70 5.05 8.10 18.47
N VAL A 71 4.82 8.83 17.38
CA VAL A 71 5.18 8.44 16.01
C VAL A 71 5.76 9.63 15.25
N ARG A 72 6.47 9.35 14.18
CA ARG A 72 7.03 10.35 13.26
C ARG A 72 6.62 10.01 11.84
N LEU A 73 6.38 11.03 11.03
CA LEU A 73 6.27 10.89 9.58
C LEU A 73 7.64 11.22 8.98
N VAL A 74 8.08 10.41 8.05
CA VAL A 74 9.35 10.61 7.35
C VAL A 74 9.13 10.59 5.84
N HIS A 75 9.91 11.39 5.14
CA HIS A 75 9.97 11.44 3.70
C HIS A 75 11.27 10.79 3.22
N MET A 76 11.20 9.87 2.28
CA MET A 76 12.39 9.25 1.69
C MET A 76 13.01 10.24 0.71
N ALA A 77 14.22 10.69 0.99
CA ALA A 77 14.94 11.58 0.12
C ALA A 77 15.35 10.89 -1.19
N GLU A 78 15.59 11.68 -2.24
CA GLU A 78 15.96 11.13 -3.56
C GLU A 78 17.30 10.37 -3.55
N GLU A 79 18.23 10.81 -2.72
CA GLU A 79 19.54 10.16 -2.52
C GLU A 79 19.46 8.86 -1.73
N THR A 80 18.37 8.62 -1.01
CA THR A 80 18.21 7.39 -0.23
C THR A 80 17.96 6.21 -1.17
N VAL A 81 18.80 5.19 -1.06
CA VAL A 81 18.70 3.99 -1.90
C VAL A 81 18.17 2.83 -1.08
N ARG A 82 17.03 2.29 -1.48
CA ARG A 82 16.51 1.01 -1.04
C ARG A 82 16.40 0.10 -2.26
N PRO A 83 17.27 -0.92 -2.40
CA PRO A 83 17.28 -1.76 -3.58
C PRO A 83 16.03 -2.66 -3.63
N VAL A 84 15.57 -2.95 -4.83
CA VAL A 84 14.58 -4.01 -5.05
C VAL A 84 15.25 -5.37 -4.79
N HIS A 85 14.48 -6.34 -4.30
CA HIS A 85 14.98 -7.70 -4.09
C HIS A 85 15.68 -8.24 -5.35
N PRO A 86 16.90 -8.79 -5.26
CA PRO A 86 17.74 -9.12 -6.40
C PRO A 86 17.12 -10.14 -7.38
N ASP A 87 16.25 -11.03 -6.88
CA ASP A 87 15.56 -11.99 -7.75
C ASP A 87 14.55 -11.34 -8.70
N TYR A 88 14.15 -10.10 -8.45
CA TYR A 88 13.09 -9.39 -9.19
C TYR A 88 13.55 -8.07 -9.80
N GLY A 89 14.61 -7.48 -9.29
CA GLY A 89 15.17 -6.21 -9.74
C GLY A 89 16.42 -6.38 -10.60
N ALA A 90 16.78 -5.35 -11.32
CA ALA A 90 18.08 -5.20 -11.96
C ALA A 90 19.01 -4.32 -11.11
N ALA A 91 20.30 -4.33 -11.40
CA ALA A 91 21.25 -3.43 -10.74
C ALA A 91 20.84 -1.97 -10.95
N GLY A 92 20.70 -1.22 -9.86
CA GLY A 92 20.24 0.16 -9.86
C GLY A 92 18.73 0.36 -9.72
N ASP A 93 17.91 -0.70 -9.80
CA ASP A 93 16.49 -0.62 -9.47
C ASP A 93 16.32 -0.32 -7.97
N ARG A 94 15.43 0.63 -7.65
CA ARG A 94 15.14 1.03 -6.28
C ARG A 94 13.66 1.08 -6.02
N VAL A 95 13.28 0.88 -4.78
CA VAL A 95 11.92 1.03 -4.27
C VAL A 95 11.91 2.05 -3.15
N SER A 96 10.80 2.78 -3.03
CA SER A 96 10.60 3.72 -1.92
C SER A 96 10.24 2.98 -0.62
N PHE A 97 9.53 3.63 0.30
CA PHE A 97 8.95 2.98 1.49
C PHE A 97 7.75 2.07 1.16
N ALA A 98 7.53 1.76 -0.13
CA ALA A 98 6.56 0.75 -0.52
C ALA A 98 6.97 -0.63 0.01
N ASP A 99 6.02 -1.56 0.08
CA ASP A 99 6.21 -2.88 0.68
C ASP A 99 7.38 -3.64 0.05
N GLY A 100 7.30 -4.00 -1.21
CA GLY A 100 8.39 -4.66 -1.92
C GLY A 100 8.53 -4.18 -3.37
N PHE A 101 7.45 -3.62 -3.92
CA PHE A 101 7.39 -3.11 -5.29
C PHE A 101 6.59 -1.82 -5.34
N PRO A 102 6.86 -0.93 -6.31
CA PRO A 102 6.23 0.39 -6.35
C PRO A 102 4.72 0.35 -6.65
N LEU A 103 4.26 -0.64 -7.42
CA LEU A 103 2.89 -0.70 -7.91
C LEU A 103 2.26 -2.08 -7.68
N LEU A 104 0.98 -2.07 -7.28
CA LEU A 104 0.09 -3.22 -7.28
C LEU A 104 -0.95 -3.04 -8.38
N VAL A 105 -1.05 -4.05 -9.24
CA VAL A 105 -2.07 -4.13 -10.30
C VAL A 105 -3.11 -5.19 -9.93
N THR A 106 -4.36 -4.90 -10.16
CA THR A 106 -5.49 -5.82 -9.98
C THR A 106 -6.48 -5.66 -11.11
N THR A 107 -7.40 -6.62 -11.27
CA THR A 107 -8.47 -6.53 -12.25
C THR A 107 -9.85 -6.58 -11.60
N VAL A 108 -10.84 -5.98 -12.24
CA VAL A 108 -12.25 -6.00 -11.81
C VAL A 108 -12.77 -7.44 -11.83
N GLU A 109 -12.38 -8.22 -12.82
CA GLU A 109 -12.75 -9.62 -13.00
C GLU A 109 -12.23 -10.51 -11.87
N SER A 110 -11.03 -10.23 -11.37
CA SER A 110 -10.45 -10.95 -10.22
C SER A 110 -11.19 -10.66 -8.93
N LEU A 111 -11.57 -9.39 -8.71
CA LEU A 111 -12.42 -9.03 -7.58
C LEU A 111 -13.80 -9.68 -7.69
N ALA A 112 -14.42 -9.67 -8.86
CA ALA A 112 -15.72 -10.30 -9.07
C ALA A 112 -15.69 -11.81 -8.78
N ALA A 113 -14.66 -12.50 -9.25
CA ALA A 113 -14.47 -13.93 -8.98
C ALA A 113 -14.18 -14.25 -7.51
N LEU A 114 -13.48 -13.36 -6.80
CA LEU A 114 -13.30 -13.47 -5.36
C LEU A 114 -14.64 -13.27 -4.65
N ASN A 115 -15.36 -12.19 -4.96
CA ASN A 115 -16.64 -11.84 -4.35
C ASN A 115 -17.70 -12.92 -4.55
N ALA A 116 -17.68 -13.64 -5.69
CA ALA A 116 -18.57 -14.78 -5.93
C ALA A 116 -18.36 -15.96 -4.96
N ARG A 117 -17.26 -15.96 -4.16
CA ARG A 117 -16.93 -16.98 -3.17
C ARG A 117 -17.08 -16.51 -1.73
N LEU A 118 -17.45 -15.26 -1.53
CA LEU A 118 -17.62 -14.65 -0.22
C LEU A 118 -19.10 -14.51 0.12
N ASP A 119 -19.43 -14.61 1.40
CA ASP A 119 -20.79 -14.40 1.89
C ASP A 119 -21.24 -12.93 1.72
N ALA A 120 -20.30 -12.00 1.75
CA ALA A 120 -20.54 -10.58 1.49
C ALA A 120 -19.45 -10.03 0.56
N PRO A 121 -19.83 -9.24 -0.46
CA PRO A 121 -18.86 -8.68 -1.39
C PRO A 121 -17.97 -7.64 -0.71
N LEU A 122 -16.73 -7.57 -1.15
CA LEU A 122 -15.72 -6.60 -0.70
C LEU A 122 -15.46 -5.56 -1.78
N ASP A 123 -15.09 -4.37 -1.32
CA ASP A 123 -14.64 -3.29 -2.19
C ASP A 123 -13.16 -3.48 -2.59
N MET A 124 -12.80 -3.01 -3.79
CA MET A 124 -11.44 -3.02 -4.31
C MET A 124 -10.45 -2.27 -3.39
N GLY A 125 -10.91 -1.24 -2.71
CA GLY A 125 -10.11 -0.45 -1.77
C GLY A 125 -9.47 -1.28 -0.64
N ARG A 126 -10.03 -2.43 -0.28
CA ARG A 126 -9.42 -3.35 0.71
C ARG A 126 -8.05 -3.88 0.27
N PHE A 127 -7.84 -3.99 -1.03
CA PHE A 127 -6.60 -4.51 -1.61
C PHE A 127 -5.58 -3.40 -1.87
N ARG A 128 -6.02 -2.14 -1.82
CA ARG A 128 -5.18 -0.95 -2.00
C ARG A 128 -4.33 -0.99 -3.27
N PRO A 129 -4.91 -1.31 -4.44
CA PRO A 129 -4.16 -1.32 -5.68
C PRO A 129 -3.77 0.09 -6.10
N ASN A 130 -2.68 0.20 -6.86
CA ASN A 130 -2.30 1.44 -7.54
C ASN A 130 -2.97 1.53 -8.92
N ILE A 131 -3.20 0.37 -9.56
CA ILE A 131 -3.80 0.28 -10.89
C ILE A 131 -4.88 -0.79 -10.86
N VAL A 132 -6.08 -0.41 -11.26
CA VAL A 132 -7.21 -1.33 -11.46
C VAL A 132 -7.52 -1.34 -12.95
N LEU A 133 -7.56 -2.53 -13.53
CA LEU A 133 -7.88 -2.73 -14.94
C LEU A 133 -9.24 -3.42 -15.06
N GLU A 134 -9.91 -3.16 -16.16
CA GLU A 134 -11.18 -3.79 -16.56
C GLU A 134 -11.02 -4.35 -17.97
N GLY A 135 -11.75 -5.43 -18.27
CA GLY A 135 -11.69 -6.11 -19.57
C GLY A 135 -10.59 -7.16 -19.65
N ALA A 136 -10.15 -7.72 -18.52
CA ALA A 136 -9.26 -8.88 -18.52
C ALA A 136 -10.00 -10.11 -19.10
N GLU A 137 -9.27 -10.92 -19.87
CA GLU A 137 -9.82 -12.12 -20.53
C GLU A 137 -10.38 -13.17 -19.57
N ALA A 138 -9.87 -13.20 -18.35
CA ALA A 138 -10.32 -14.08 -17.28
C ALA A 138 -9.96 -13.49 -15.90
N ALA A 139 -10.66 -13.95 -14.88
CA ALA A 139 -10.28 -13.66 -13.50
C ALA A 139 -8.88 -14.19 -13.20
N PHE A 140 -8.09 -13.35 -12.54
CA PHE A 140 -6.69 -13.61 -12.18
C PHE A 140 -5.74 -13.80 -13.39
N ALA A 141 -6.11 -13.29 -14.55
CA ALA A 141 -5.23 -13.29 -15.73
C ALA A 141 -3.92 -12.53 -15.45
N GLU A 142 -3.97 -11.52 -14.59
CA GLU A 142 -2.81 -10.73 -14.16
C GLU A 142 -1.69 -11.56 -13.51
N ASP A 143 -1.99 -12.70 -12.93
CA ASP A 143 -0.98 -13.61 -12.35
C ASP A 143 -0.04 -14.20 -13.43
N GLY A 144 -0.54 -14.32 -14.66
CA GLY A 144 0.23 -14.83 -15.82
C GLY A 144 0.95 -13.75 -16.61
N TRP A 145 0.65 -12.48 -16.38
CA TRP A 145 1.26 -11.41 -17.15
C TRP A 145 2.74 -11.25 -16.85
N ARG A 146 3.52 -10.92 -17.88
CA ARG A 146 4.95 -10.61 -17.76
C ARG A 146 5.24 -9.13 -17.97
N ARG A 147 4.43 -8.48 -18.76
CA ARG A 147 4.53 -7.08 -19.11
C ARG A 147 3.16 -6.47 -19.26
N LEU A 148 3.02 -5.23 -18.81
CA LEU A 148 1.84 -4.41 -18.97
C LEU A 148 2.26 -3.09 -19.64
N ARG A 149 1.58 -2.71 -20.70
CA ARG A 149 1.78 -1.42 -21.35
C ARG A 149 0.59 -0.51 -21.12
N ILE A 150 0.84 0.67 -20.56
CA ILE A 150 -0.18 1.68 -20.28
C ILE A 150 0.31 2.98 -20.90
N GLY A 151 -0.37 3.44 -21.96
CA GLY A 151 0.10 4.58 -22.73
C GLY A 151 1.50 4.35 -23.29
N GLY A 152 2.45 5.23 -22.97
CA GLY A 152 3.85 5.13 -23.35
C GLY A 152 4.73 4.34 -22.38
N LEU A 153 4.20 3.86 -21.26
CA LEU A 153 4.96 3.16 -20.23
C LEU A 153 4.86 1.64 -20.41
N THR A 154 5.97 0.95 -20.19
CA THR A 154 6.01 -0.50 -20.11
C THR A 154 6.43 -0.91 -18.69
N LEU A 155 5.55 -1.63 -18.00
CA LEU A 155 5.76 -2.15 -16.66
C LEU A 155 6.10 -3.64 -16.74
N ARG A 156 7.05 -4.10 -15.93
CA ARG A 156 7.31 -5.52 -15.70
C ARG A 156 6.41 -6.02 -14.59
N VAL A 157 5.65 -7.09 -14.84
CA VAL A 157 4.92 -7.81 -13.79
C VAL A 157 5.87 -8.88 -13.25
N VAL A 158 6.28 -8.72 -11.99
CA VAL A 158 7.42 -9.50 -11.45
C VAL A 158 6.98 -10.69 -10.60
N LYS A 159 5.87 -10.55 -9.87
CA LYS A 159 5.31 -11.66 -9.08
C LYS A 159 3.89 -11.34 -8.58
N PRO A 160 3.10 -12.38 -8.22
CA PRO A 160 1.87 -12.19 -7.46
C PRO A 160 2.16 -11.56 -6.09
N CYS A 161 1.26 -10.67 -5.65
CA CYS A 161 1.36 -10.01 -4.36
C CYS A 161 0.75 -10.87 -3.25
N THR A 162 1.57 -11.35 -2.33
CA THR A 162 1.09 -12.01 -1.12
C THR A 162 0.26 -11.04 -0.28
N ARG A 163 -0.94 -11.45 0.10
CA ARG A 163 -1.85 -10.60 0.88
C ARG A 163 -1.66 -10.83 2.39
N CYS A 164 -1.83 -9.78 3.15
CA CYS A 164 -1.69 -9.80 4.61
C CYS A 164 -3.02 -9.46 5.30
N VAL A 165 -3.02 -9.50 6.63
CA VAL A 165 -4.19 -9.23 7.48
C VAL A 165 -4.85 -7.86 7.23
N ILE A 166 -4.15 -6.90 6.64
CA ILE A 166 -4.73 -5.57 6.33
C ILE A 166 -5.94 -5.70 5.40
N THR A 167 -5.97 -6.68 4.51
CA THR A 167 -7.13 -6.90 3.62
C THR A 167 -8.40 -7.35 4.35
N THR A 168 -8.28 -7.81 5.61
CA THR A 168 -9.45 -8.15 6.45
C THR A 168 -10.06 -6.94 7.16
N GLN A 169 -9.38 -5.78 7.11
CA GLN A 169 -9.87 -4.58 7.75
C GLN A 169 -10.83 -3.82 6.84
N ASP A 170 -11.95 -3.41 7.40
CA ASP A 170 -12.86 -2.52 6.72
C ASP A 170 -12.23 -1.13 6.53
N VAL A 171 -12.33 -0.58 5.31
CA VAL A 171 -11.67 0.68 4.96
C VAL A 171 -12.33 1.90 5.57
N GLU A 172 -13.60 1.79 6.00
CA GLU A 172 -14.35 2.90 6.60
C GLU A 172 -14.25 2.92 8.12
N SER A 173 -14.40 1.74 8.75
CA SER A 173 -14.32 1.62 10.21
C SER A 173 -12.91 1.31 10.72
N GLY A 174 -12.04 0.76 9.89
CA GLY A 174 -10.71 0.29 10.30
C GLY A 174 -10.74 -0.97 11.16
N GLU A 175 -11.92 -1.60 11.33
CA GLU A 175 -12.10 -2.80 12.12
C GLU A 175 -11.88 -4.07 11.30
N SER A 176 -11.42 -5.15 11.93
CA SER A 176 -11.34 -6.44 11.27
C SER A 176 -12.72 -7.08 11.22
N THR A 177 -13.13 -7.47 10.02
CA THR A 177 -14.44 -8.11 9.77
C THR A 177 -14.37 -9.64 9.75
N GLY A 178 -13.29 -10.23 10.27
CA GLY A 178 -13.08 -11.67 10.30
C GLY A 178 -11.90 -12.12 9.42
N PRO A 179 -11.80 -13.42 9.10
CA PRO A 179 -10.65 -13.96 8.37
C PRO A 179 -10.68 -13.69 6.86
N GLU A 180 -11.82 -13.24 6.32
CA GLU A 180 -11.95 -12.96 4.90
C GLU A 180 -11.34 -11.59 4.52
N PRO A 181 -10.79 -11.46 3.31
CA PRO A 181 -10.72 -12.43 2.21
C PRO A 181 -9.52 -13.40 2.27
N LEU A 182 -8.70 -13.35 3.31
CA LEU A 182 -7.45 -14.13 3.35
C LEU A 182 -7.70 -15.64 3.27
N ARG A 183 -8.70 -16.15 3.97
CA ARG A 183 -9.04 -17.58 3.96
C ARG A 183 -9.37 -18.02 2.53
N THR A 184 -10.27 -17.31 1.88
CA THR A 184 -10.70 -17.62 0.50
C THR A 184 -9.55 -17.50 -0.50
N LEU A 185 -8.66 -16.51 -0.34
CA LEU A 185 -7.48 -16.34 -1.22
C LEU A 185 -6.46 -17.47 -1.04
N ILE A 186 -6.23 -17.94 0.19
CA ILE A 186 -5.33 -19.06 0.47
C ILE A 186 -5.88 -20.33 -0.19
N ASP A 187 -7.18 -20.61 -0.02
CA ASP A 187 -7.83 -21.77 -0.62
C ASP A 187 -7.77 -21.74 -2.15
N ALA A 188 -8.03 -20.58 -2.75
CA ALA A 188 -7.93 -20.39 -4.18
C ALA A 188 -6.50 -20.57 -4.72
N THR A 189 -5.48 -20.10 -4.01
CA THR A 189 -4.07 -20.27 -4.36
C THR A 189 -3.64 -21.74 -4.23
N THR A 190 -4.11 -22.43 -3.20
CA THR A 190 -3.82 -23.85 -2.98
C THR A 190 -4.48 -24.73 -4.05
N LEU A 191 -5.69 -24.38 -4.48
CA LEU A 191 -6.38 -25.07 -5.58
C LEU A 191 -5.65 -24.92 -6.92
N ARG A 192 -5.12 -23.74 -7.23
CA ARG A 192 -4.33 -23.52 -8.47
C ARG A 192 -3.05 -24.33 -8.48
N ARG A 193 -2.28 -24.36 -7.39
CA ARG A 193 -1.04 -25.16 -7.29
C ARG A 193 -1.25 -26.67 -7.40
N ARG A 194 -2.51 -27.16 -7.31
CA ARG A 194 -2.86 -28.57 -7.50
C ARG A 194 -3.34 -28.89 -8.92
N LEU A 195 -3.54 -27.84 -9.75
CA LEU A 195 -4.00 -27.99 -11.14
C LEU A 195 -2.87 -27.73 -12.15
N ASP A 196 -1.74 -27.19 -11.71
CA ASP A 196 -0.47 -27.09 -12.42
C ASP A 196 0.46 -28.26 -12.04
#